data_12b4eb629b7976941d08cb00808af873
#
_entry.id   12b4eb629b7976941d08cb00808af873
#
_cell.length_a   1.000
_cell.length_b   1.000
_cell.length_c   1.000
_cell.angle_alpha   90.00
_cell.angle_beta   90.00
_cell.angle_gamma   90.00
#
_symmetry.space_group_name_H-M   'P 1'
#
loop_
_entity.id
_entity.type
_entity.pdbx_description
1 polymer ?
#
loop_
_entity_poly.entity_id
_entity_poly.type
_entity_poly.pdbx_seq_one_letter_code
_entity_poly.pdbx_strand_id
1 'polypeptide(L)'
;MAERLESLDAIVERYCVASSPVKSRIFIGLGLLFIIFAIIGIWIPGWPTVSWAVPAAFLFSCSSERMFRWTLTNRYFGPAMFEYYATGKTVPKHAKYGIMGMIAMMTTFSATFVWYVSTLGDGSVTSPDSWNGADPGYGAVTIIVVGLIGIWWLYAKVETRK
;
A
#
# COMPACT_ATOMS: atom_id res chain seq x y z
N MET A 1 -5.27 14.76 -19.97
CA MET A 1 -4.69 13.39 -19.91
C MET A 1 -3.19 13.56 -19.84
N ALA A 2 -2.54 12.99 -18.84
CA ALA A 2 -1.07 12.98 -18.82
C ALA A 2 -0.58 12.08 -19.97
N GLU A 3 0.33 12.59 -20.79
CA GLU A 3 0.95 11.85 -21.86
C GLU A 3 1.73 10.68 -21.28
N ARG A 4 1.55 9.48 -21.85
CA ARG A 4 2.25 8.28 -21.39
C ARG A 4 3.74 8.43 -21.70
N LEU A 5 4.58 8.26 -20.68
CA LEU A 5 6.02 8.24 -20.85
C LEU A 5 6.47 6.86 -21.37
N GLU A 6 7.14 6.85 -22.53
CA GLU A 6 7.50 5.59 -23.20
C GLU A 6 8.86 5.04 -22.79
N SER A 7 9.72 5.87 -22.20
CA SER A 7 11.09 5.47 -21.83
C SER A 7 11.33 5.55 -20.33
N LEU A 8 12.24 4.68 -19.87
CA LEU A 8 12.74 4.69 -18.49
C LEU A 8 13.38 6.03 -18.15
N ASP A 9 14.15 6.60 -19.10
CA ASP A 9 14.85 7.86 -18.88
C ASP A 9 13.88 9.03 -18.73
N ALA A 10 12.82 9.08 -19.51
CA ALA A 10 11.77 10.09 -19.38
C ALA A 10 11.03 10.00 -18.02
N ILE A 11 10.83 8.80 -17.50
CA ILE A 11 10.24 8.60 -16.16
C ILE A 11 11.21 9.10 -15.08
N VAL A 12 12.48 8.75 -15.19
CA VAL A 12 13.51 9.15 -14.22
C VAL A 12 13.68 10.66 -14.22
N GLU A 13 13.80 11.29 -15.38
CA GLU A 13 13.91 12.74 -15.51
C GLU A 13 12.73 13.48 -14.90
N ARG A 14 11.52 12.97 -15.10
CA ARG A 14 10.27 13.58 -14.59
C ARG A 14 10.08 13.45 -13.09
N TYR A 15 10.48 12.31 -12.51
CA TYR A 15 10.12 11.97 -11.13
C TYR A 15 11.28 11.90 -10.14
N CYS A 16 12.52 11.87 -10.63
CA CYS A 16 13.67 11.84 -9.75
C CYS A 16 14.04 13.27 -9.30
N VAL A 17 13.95 13.51 -7.99
CA VAL A 17 14.26 14.80 -7.38
C VAL A 17 15.44 14.63 -6.42
N ALA A 18 16.51 15.38 -6.63
CA ALA A 18 17.67 15.34 -5.75
C ALA A 18 17.33 15.91 -4.35
N SER A 19 17.54 15.10 -3.33
CA SER A 19 17.40 15.51 -1.93
C SER A 19 18.77 15.82 -1.31
N SER A 20 18.77 16.52 -0.17
CA SER A 20 19.99 16.73 0.62
C SER A 20 20.60 15.38 1.06
N PRO A 21 21.94 15.29 1.24
CA PRO A 21 22.61 14.02 1.53
C PRO A 21 22.06 13.27 2.75
N VAL A 22 21.65 13.98 3.80
CA VAL A 22 21.10 13.39 5.02
C VAL A 22 19.69 12.81 4.75
N LYS A 23 18.81 13.57 4.10
CA LYS A 23 17.48 13.10 3.72
C LYS A 23 17.55 11.91 2.78
N SER A 24 18.49 11.94 1.82
CA SER A 24 18.70 10.83 0.88
C SER A 24 19.05 9.53 1.60
N ARG A 25 19.92 9.55 2.59
CA ARG A 25 20.27 8.34 3.36
C ARG A 25 19.07 7.78 4.13
N ILE A 26 18.28 8.64 4.76
CA ILE A 26 17.06 8.23 5.48
C ILE A 26 16.05 7.62 4.51
N PHE A 27 15.82 8.25 3.37
CA PHE A 27 14.88 7.76 2.36
C PHE A 27 15.32 6.45 1.72
N ILE A 28 16.63 6.27 1.50
CA ILE A 28 17.16 4.98 1.03
C ILE A 28 16.93 3.91 2.08
N GLY A 29 17.21 4.16 3.37
CA GLY A 29 16.99 3.20 4.45
C GLY A 29 15.51 2.78 4.57
N LEU A 30 14.60 3.75 4.56
CA LEU A 30 13.15 3.48 4.59
C LEU A 30 12.69 2.77 3.32
N GLY A 31 13.18 3.18 2.15
CA GLY A 31 12.86 2.53 0.88
C GLY A 31 13.30 1.06 0.85
N LEU A 32 14.48 0.75 1.38
CA LEU A 32 14.96 -0.62 1.52
C LEU A 32 14.08 -1.45 2.47
N LEU A 33 13.63 -0.86 3.57
CA LEU A 33 12.68 -1.52 4.48
C LEU A 33 11.38 -1.90 3.75
N PHE A 34 10.82 -0.99 2.94
CA PHE A 34 9.64 -1.29 2.13
C PHE A 34 9.89 -2.34 1.05
N ILE A 35 11.10 -2.37 0.46
CA ILE A 35 11.49 -3.44 -0.47
C ILE A 35 11.54 -4.80 0.22
N ILE A 36 12.04 -4.88 1.46
CA ILE A 36 12.02 -6.12 2.23
C ILE A 36 10.57 -6.61 2.39
N PHE A 37 9.62 -5.75 2.76
CA PHE A 37 8.21 -6.12 2.84
C PHE A 37 7.63 -6.53 1.48
N ALA A 38 8.02 -5.89 0.39
CA ALA A 38 7.61 -6.29 -0.96
C ALA A 38 8.15 -7.68 -1.33
N ILE A 39 9.41 -7.99 -0.97
CA ILE A 39 10.01 -9.31 -1.20
C ILE A 39 9.32 -10.39 -0.36
N ILE A 40 9.06 -10.13 0.92
CA ILE A 40 8.30 -11.03 1.78
C ILE A 40 6.94 -11.36 1.15
N GLY A 41 6.30 -10.37 0.52
CA GLY A 41 5.03 -10.55 -0.18
C GLY A 41 5.07 -11.49 -1.39
N ILE A 42 6.25 -11.75 -1.96
CA ILE A 42 6.39 -12.73 -3.04
C ILE A 42 6.19 -14.15 -2.51
N TRP A 43 6.57 -14.40 -1.27
CA TRP A 43 6.53 -15.73 -0.63
C TRP A 43 5.24 -15.99 0.14
N ILE A 44 4.59 -14.93 0.63
CA ILE A 44 3.37 -15.05 1.43
C ILE A 44 2.14 -14.79 0.54
N PRO A 45 1.31 -15.82 0.28
CA PRO A 45 0.06 -15.65 -0.47
C PRO A 45 -0.86 -14.62 0.22
N GLY A 46 -1.37 -13.67 -0.54
CA GLY A 46 -2.25 -12.62 -0.02
C GLY A 46 -1.54 -11.36 0.50
N TRP A 47 -0.20 -11.37 0.61
CA TRP A 47 0.56 -10.19 0.99
C TRP A 47 0.75 -9.25 -0.21
N PRO A 48 0.39 -7.97 -0.12
CA PRO A 48 0.36 -7.07 -1.29
C PRO A 48 1.76 -6.54 -1.65
N THR A 49 2.52 -7.29 -2.44
CA THR A 49 3.88 -6.94 -2.89
C THR A 49 3.96 -5.55 -3.54
N VAL A 50 3.07 -5.26 -4.50
CA VAL A 50 3.08 -3.99 -5.25
C VAL A 50 2.78 -2.80 -4.33
N SER A 51 1.92 -2.97 -3.34
CA SER A 51 1.57 -1.90 -2.40
C SER A 51 2.77 -1.44 -1.55
N TRP A 52 3.71 -2.34 -1.26
CA TRP A 52 4.96 -2.00 -0.58
C TRP A 52 6.03 -1.46 -1.53
N ALA A 53 6.02 -1.89 -2.80
CA ALA A 53 6.93 -1.39 -3.82
C ALA A 53 6.66 0.08 -4.20
N VAL A 54 5.41 0.54 -4.17
CA VAL A 54 5.04 1.94 -4.50
C VAL A 54 5.69 2.96 -3.55
N PRO A 55 5.56 2.88 -2.21
CA PRO A 55 6.25 3.81 -1.31
C PRO A 55 7.76 3.69 -1.39
N ALA A 56 8.31 2.48 -1.62
CA ALA A 56 9.74 2.32 -1.86
C ALA A 56 10.21 3.10 -3.10
N ALA A 57 9.52 2.94 -4.23
CA ALA A 57 9.83 3.66 -5.46
C ALA A 57 9.72 5.19 -5.28
N PHE A 58 8.72 5.66 -4.53
CA PHE A 58 8.60 7.08 -4.19
C PHE A 58 9.80 7.59 -3.37
N LEU A 59 10.21 6.87 -2.33
CA LEU A 59 11.36 7.24 -1.52
C LEU A 59 12.66 7.24 -2.34
N PHE A 60 12.83 6.26 -3.22
CA PHE A 60 13.99 6.21 -4.12
C PHE A 60 13.95 7.32 -5.16
N SER A 61 12.81 7.69 -5.71
CA SER A 61 12.70 8.84 -6.63
C SER A 61 13.12 10.15 -5.97
N CYS A 62 13.00 10.26 -4.65
CA CYS A 62 13.44 11.42 -3.87
C CYS A 62 14.87 11.31 -3.34
N SER A 63 15.60 10.21 -3.58
CA SER A 63 16.86 9.97 -2.90
C SER A 63 17.99 9.41 -3.77
N SER A 64 17.68 8.52 -4.71
CA SER A 64 18.70 7.83 -5.51
C SER A 64 18.14 7.39 -6.86
N GLU A 65 18.64 8.02 -7.91
CA GLU A 65 18.29 7.65 -9.29
C GLU A 65 18.55 6.17 -9.56
N ARG A 66 19.70 5.64 -9.11
CA ARG A 66 20.07 4.24 -9.30
C ARG A 66 19.05 3.29 -8.68
N MET A 67 18.61 3.56 -7.45
CA MET A 67 17.63 2.74 -6.75
C MET A 67 16.25 2.87 -7.38
N PHE A 68 15.89 4.07 -7.82
CA PHE A 68 14.64 4.29 -8.53
C PHE A 68 14.59 3.54 -9.86
N ARG A 69 15.65 3.62 -10.68
CA ARG A 69 15.79 2.83 -11.92
C ARG A 69 15.67 1.33 -11.66
N TRP A 70 16.35 0.83 -10.63
CA TRP A 70 16.25 -0.56 -10.24
C TRP A 70 14.81 -0.97 -9.90
N THR A 71 14.07 -0.12 -9.17
CA THR A 71 12.67 -0.40 -8.82
C THR A 71 11.77 -0.51 -10.07
N LEU A 72 12.04 0.30 -11.10
CA LEU A 72 11.28 0.29 -12.36
C LEU A 72 11.65 -0.88 -13.29
N THR A 73 12.84 -1.47 -13.14
CA THR A 73 13.35 -2.55 -14.00
C THR A 73 13.36 -3.92 -13.34
N ASN A 74 13.03 -4.00 -12.07
CA ASN A 74 13.03 -5.24 -11.31
C ASN A 74 12.06 -6.28 -11.91
N ARG A 75 12.48 -7.55 -11.94
CA ARG A 75 11.73 -8.65 -12.53
C ARG A 75 10.35 -8.87 -11.89
N TYR A 76 10.23 -8.69 -10.58
CA TYR A 76 9.05 -9.08 -9.81
C TYR A 76 7.95 -8.02 -9.82
N PHE A 77 8.30 -6.76 -9.62
CA PHE A 77 7.34 -5.65 -9.54
C PHE A 77 7.67 -4.49 -10.49
N GLY A 78 8.81 -4.53 -11.18
CA GLY A 78 9.25 -3.49 -12.11
C GLY A 78 8.23 -3.15 -13.19
N PRO A 79 7.63 -4.12 -13.90
CA PRO A 79 6.62 -3.82 -14.92
C PRO A 79 5.42 -3.04 -14.36
N ALA A 80 4.94 -3.39 -13.18
CA ALA A 80 3.85 -2.68 -12.51
C ALA A 80 4.25 -1.26 -12.10
N MET A 81 5.47 -1.08 -11.59
CA MET A 81 6.01 0.22 -11.20
C MET A 81 6.25 1.11 -12.42
N PHE A 82 6.84 0.56 -13.47
CA PHE A 82 7.04 1.27 -14.73
C PHE A 82 5.70 1.80 -15.26
N GLU A 83 4.71 0.93 -15.40
CA GLU A 83 3.38 1.30 -15.90
C GLU A 83 2.69 2.34 -15.01
N TYR A 84 2.82 2.22 -13.69
CA TYR A 84 2.28 3.19 -12.74
C TYR A 84 2.88 4.59 -12.94
N TYR A 85 4.20 4.69 -13.07
CA TYR A 85 4.88 5.97 -13.29
C TYR A 85 4.73 6.48 -14.74
N ALA A 86 4.76 5.59 -15.73
CA ALA A 86 4.58 5.92 -17.15
C ALA A 86 3.22 6.56 -17.43
N THR A 87 2.20 6.15 -16.68
CA THR A 87 0.82 6.66 -16.83
C THR A 87 0.46 7.80 -15.89
N GLY A 88 1.47 8.47 -15.31
CA GLY A 88 1.25 9.62 -14.43
C GLY A 88 0.74 9.25 -13.04
N LYS A 89 1.13 8.10 -12.51
CA LYS A 89 0.71 7.56 -11.21
C LYS A 89 -0.78 7.22 -11.16
N THR A 90 -1.33 6.76 -12.28
CA THR A 90 -2.72 6.34 -12.39
C THR A 90 -2.86 4.82 -12.35
N VAL A 91 -4.01 4.33 -11.89
CA VAL A 91 -4.31 2.90 -11.78
C VAL A 91 -5.51 2.56 -12.66
N PRO A 92 -5.54 1.39 -13.33
CA PRO A 92 -6.74 0.97 -14.07
C PRO A 92 -7.96 0.88 -13.13
N LYS A 93 -9.15 1.24 -13.62
CA LYS A 93 -10.38 1.23 -12.82
C LYS A 93 -10.63 -0.13 -12.14
N HIS A 94 -10.52 -1.22 -12.91
CA HIS A 94 -10.72 -2.57 -12.38
C HIS A 94 -9.73 -2.91 -11.25
N ALA A 95 -8.46 -2.48 -11.36
CA ALA A 95 -7.47 -2.71 -10.32
C ALA A 95 -7.79 -1.89 -9.05
N LYS A 96 -8.21 -0.62 -9.20
CA LYS A 96 -8.64 0.21 -8.07
C LYS A 96 -9.78 -0.43 -7.29
N TYR A 97 -10.85 -0.83 -7.98
CA TYR A 97 -11.99 -1.47 -7.32
C TYR A 97 -11.63 -2.86 -6.77
N GLY A 98 -10.76 -3.61 -7.45
CA GLY A 98 -10.24 -4.88 -6.95
C GLY A 98 -9.48 -4.71 -5.63
N ILE A 99 -8.59 -3.72 -5.54
CA ILE A 99 -7.84 -3.41 -4.31
C ILE A 99 -8.80 -2.98 -3.19
N MET A 100 -9.77 -2.11 -3.49
CA MET A 100 -10.78 -1.68 -2.50
C MET A 100 -11.59 -2.87 -1.98
N GLY A 101 -12.03 -3.76 -2.86
CA GLY A 101 -12.76 -4.97 -2.50
C GLY A 101 -11.91 -5.93 -1.63
N MET A 102 -10.64 -6.09 -1.96
CA MET A 102 -9.71 -6.89 -1.16
C MET A 102 -9.50 -6.28 0.25
N ILE A 103 -9.31 -4.97 0.34
CA ILE A 103 -9.20 -4.29 1.64
C ILE A 103 -10.47 -4.48 2.45
N ALA A 104 -11.65 -4.30 1.84
CA ALA A 104 -12.94 -4.50 2.53
C ALA A 104 -13.09 -5.93 3.04
N MET A 105 -12.80 -6.94 2.21
CA MET A 105 -12.87 -8.35 2.58
C MET A 105 -11.90 -8.68 3.73
N MET A 106 -10.64 -8.28 3.63
CA MET A 106 -9.63 -8.55 4.66
C MET A 106 -9.95 -7.81 5.96
N THR A 107 -10.42 -6.56 5.87
CA THR A 107 -10.85 -5.77 7.04
C THR A 107 -12.00 -6.46 7.76
N THR A 108 -13.03 -6.89 7.03
CA THR A 108 -14.18 -7.57 7.59
C THR A 108 -13.78 -8.90 8.25
N PHE A 109 -12.99 -9.71 7.53
CA PHE A 109 -12.51 -10.99 8.07
C PHE A 109 -11.66 -10.80 9.33
N SER A 110 -10.69 -9.89 9.29
CA SER A 110 -9.81 -9.62 10.43
C SER A 110 -10.57 -9.04 11.63
N ALA A 111 -11.47 -8.10 11.40
CA ALA A 111 -12.27 -7.51 12.47
C ALA A 111 -13.19 -8.55 13.12
N THR A 112 -13.85 -9.39 12.33
CA THR A 112 -14.71 -10.47 12.84
C THR A 112 -13.89 -11.50 13.63
N PHE A 113 -12.71 -11.87 13.12
CA PHE A 113 -11.84 -12.82 13.80
C PHE A 113 -11.33 -12.26 15.13
N VAL A 114 -10.84 -11.02 15.14
CA VAL A 114 -10.33 -10.37 16.37
C VAL A 114 -11.48 -10.20 17.37
N TRP A 115 -12.65 -9.75 16.92
CA TRP A 115 -13.82 -9.64 17.80
C TRP A 115 -14.21 -10.98 18.41
N TYR A 116 -14.30 -12.03 17.60
CA TYR A 116 -14.63 -13.38 18.08
C TYR A 116 -13.61 -13.88 19.10
N VAL A 117 -12.31 -13.73 18.83
CA VAL A 117 -11.24 -14.21 19.72
C VAL A 117 -11.22 -13.43 21.04
N SER A 118 -11.36 -12.10 20.99
CA SER A 118 -11.30 -11.26 22.20
C SER A 118 -12.54 -11.37 23.07
N THR A 119 -13.71 -11.60 22.49
CA THR A 119 -14.96 -11.79 23.24
C THR A 119 -15.32 -13.27 23.44
N LEU A 120 -14.56 -14.21 22.84
CA LEU A 120 -14.90 -15.64 22.79
C LEU A 120 -16.35 -15.91 22.32
N GLY A 121 -16.90 -15.01 21.51
CA GLY A 121 -18.30 -15.08 21.04
C GLY A 121 -19.35 -14.66 22.07
N ASP A 122 -18.95 -14.28 23.29
CA ASP A 122 -19.91 -13.89 24.34
C ASP A 122 -20.33 -12.40 24.23
N GLY A 123 -19.55 -11.59 23.52
CA GLY A 123 -19.82 -10.16 23.35
C GLY A 123 -20.89 -9.87 22.30
N SER A 124 -21.83 -8.99 22.61
CA SER A 124 -22.79 -8.43 21.66
C SER A 124 -22.35 -7.04 21.22
N VAL A 125 -22.36 -6.77 19.91
CA VAL A 125 -22.01 -5.44 19.36
C VAL A 125 -22.93 -4.34 19.90
N THR A 126 -24.17 -4.69 20.25
CA THR A 126 -25.19 -3.75 20.74
C THR A 126 -25.17 -3.55 22.26
N SER A 127 -24.44 -4.40 22.99
CA SER A 127 -24.41 -4.38 24.45
C SER A 127 -22.96 -4.32 24.94
N PRO A 128 -22.40 -3.12 25.17
CA PRO A 128 -21.02 -2.97 25.65
C PRO A 128 -20.73 -3.72 26.95
N ASP A 129 -21.73 -3.89 27.81
CA ASP A 129 -21.62 -4.61 29.07
C ASP A 129 -21.41 -6.12 28.89
N SER A 130 -21.70 -6.66 27.70
CA SER A 130 -21.47 -8.08 27.35
C SER A 130 -20.02 -8.35 26.89
N TRP A 131 -19.22 -7.31 26.68
CA TRP A 131 -17.82 -7.43 26.28
C TRP A 131 -16.98 -7.88 27.45
N ASN A 132 -16.02 -8.79 27.21
CA ASN A 132 -15.13 -9.17 28.29
C ASN A 132 -14.13 -8.05 28.60
N GLY A 133 -13.66 -8.00 29.84
CA GLY A 133 -12.79 -6.91 30.32
C GLY A 133 -11.37 -6.90 29.74
N ALA A 134 -10.96 -7.95 29.00
CA ALA A 134 -9.62 -8.05 28.43
C ALA A 134 -9.49 -7.25 27.12
N ASP A 135 -10.52 -7.31 26.26
CA ASP A 135 -10.62 -6.48 25.04
C ASP A 135 -12.11 -6.28 24.70
N PRO A 136 -12.70 -5.13 25.03
CA PRO A 136 -14.11 -4.84 24.77
C PRO A 136 -14.42 -4.57 23.28
N GLY A 137 -13.68 -5.16 22.36
CA GLY A 137 -13.87 -5.04 20.91
C GLY A 137 -13.17 -3.82 20.29
N TYR A 138 -12.36 -3.09 21.03
CA TYR A 138 -11.64 -1.93 20.49
C TYR A 138 -10.68 -2.32 19.37
N GLY A 139 -10.06 -3.52 19.44
CA GLY A 139 -9.22 -4.04 18.37
C GLY A 139 -9.97 -4.19 17.06
N ALA A 140 -11.18 -4.79 17.10
CA ALA A 140 -12.02 -4.94 15.92
C ALA A 140 -12.49 -3.59 15.35
N VAL A 141 -12.91 -2.66 16.21
CA VAL A 141 -13.29 -1.30 15.79
C VAL A 141 -12.13 -0.57 15.15
N THR A 142 -10.94 -0.66 15.71
CA THR A 142 -9.73 -0.04 15.15
C THR A 142 -9.43 -0.58 13.75
N ILE A 143 -9.53 -1.89 13.54
CA ILE A 143 -9.33 -2.52 12.22
C ILE A 143 -10.32 -1.98 11.21
N ILE A 144 -11.60 -1.87 11.58
CA ILE A 144 -12.65 -1.33 10.70
C ILE A 144 -12.36 0.13 10.33
N VAL A 145 -12.04 0.97 11.30
CA VAL A 145 -11.73 2.39 11.08
C VAL A 145 -10.54 2.55 10.13
N VAL A 146 -9.45 1.81 10.37
CA VAL A 146 -8.26 1.85 9.51
C VAL A 146 -8.58 1.37 8.09
N GLY A 147 -9.36 0.30 7.96
CA GLY A 147 -9.81 -0.21 6.66
C GLY A 147 -10.65 0.81 5.89
N LEU A 148 -11.60 1.46 6.56
CA LEU A 148 -12.43 2.51 5.96
C LEU A 148 -11.61 3.73 5.53
N ILE A 149 -10.64 4.16 6.32
CA ILE A 149 -9.72 5.23 5.96
C ILE A 149 -8.91 4.84 4.72
N GLY A 150 -8.40 3.61 4.64
CA GLY A 150 -7.68 3.10 3.48
C GLY A 150 -8.53 3.09 2.21
N ILE A 151 -9.77 2.61 2.29
CA ILE A 151 -10.73 2.62 1.17
C ILE A 151 -11.06 4.05 0.74
N TRP A 152 -11.34 4.91 1.69
CA TRP A 152 -11.63 6.33 1.41
C TRP A 152 -10.45 7.03 0.73
N TRP A 153 -9.23 6.79 1.22
CA TRP A 153 -8.02 7.36 0.63
C TRP A 153 -7.80 6.88 -0.82
N LEU A 154 -7.97 5.59 -1.06
CA LEU A 154 -7.92 5.02 -2.42
C LEU A 154 -8.97 5.64 -3.33
N TYR A 155 -10.20 5.77 -2.84
CA TYR A 155 -11.29 6.36 -3.60
C TYR A 155 -11.04 7.82 -3.95
N ALA A 156 -10.61 8.62 -2.97
CA ALA A 156 -10.50 10.07 -3.10
C ALA A 156 -9.18 10.54 -3.75
N LYS A 157 -8.08 9.81 -3.57
CA LYS A 157 -6.73 10.28 -3.93
C LYS A 157 -6.08 9.52 -5.08
N VAL A 158 -6.47 8.27 -5.33
CA VAL A 158 -5.89 7.49 -6.41
C VAL A 158 -6.66 7.74 -7.70
N GLU A 159 -6.01 8.40 -8.65
CA GLU A 159 -6.56 8.65 -9.97
C GLU A 159 -6.65 7.37 -10.80
N THR A 160 -7.73 7.27 -11.59
CA THR A 160 -7.94 6.12 -12.47
C THR A 160 -7.76 6.53 -13.92
N ARG A 161 -7.10 5.64 -14.68
CA ARG A 161 -7.11 5.72 -16.14
C ARG A 161 -8.27 4.90 -16.71
N LYS A 162 -8.79 5.35 -17.85
CA LYS A 162 -9.77 4.61 -18.65
C LYS A 162 -9.14 3.42 -19.33
#